data_19f56d3a365700f8f3c6d2c05a369359
#
_entry.id   19f56d3a365700f8f3c6d2c05a369359
#
_cell.length_a   1.000
_cell.length_b   1.000
_cell.length_c   1.000
_cell.angle_alpha   90.00
_cell.angle_beta   90.00
_cell.angle_gamma   90.00
#
_symmetry.space_group_name_H-M   'P 1'
#
loop_
_entity.id
_entity.type
_entity.pdbx_description
1 polymer ?
#
loop_
_entity_poly.entity_id
_entity_poly.type
_entity_poly.pdbx_seq_one_letter_code
_entity_poly.pdbx_strand_id
1 'polypeptide(L)'
;KNNFHDTILSFFSQESTVLIEEPYRIHQTAQSLEQPDNALNNQSKSDGSPFNLWPTTEEKINTFPRKVFIESLGGNRPELEIRSSPAPEFFGGIEGLASHLGLSIKNGDRVVIFSRHSEQISKELAQYDIGTRLSERENDPPDPGTVTVIPRWISKGFVLQLDTNKLVVISDTEIFGKSKRRRMRNQKSKRSRPFVSDITPGTYVVHVDHGIGLFTG
;
A
#
# COMPACT_ATOMS: atom_id res chain seq x y z
N LYS A 1 -10.78 -36.84 -17.11
CA LYS A 1 -11.74 -35.77 -16.72
C LYS A 1 -10.95 -34.80 -15.87
N ASN A 2 -10.39 -33.75 -16.46
CA ASN A 2 -9.73 -32.67 -15.71
C ASN A 2 -10.79 -31.89 -14.99
N ASN A 3 -10.85 -31.96 -13.66
CA ASN A 3 -11.64 -31.08 -12.84
C ASN A 3 -11.00 -29.69 -12.86
N PHE A 4 -11.54 -28.77 -13.64
CA PHE A 4 -11.15 -27.35 -13.69
C PHE A 4 -11.56 -26.56 -12.43
N HIS A 5 -11.52 -27.19 -11.27
CA HIS A 5 -11.88 -26.55 -9.98
C HIS A 5 -10.67 -26.27 -9.09
N ASP A 6 -9.45 -26.44 -9.61
CA ASP A 6 -8.26 -26.14 -8.83
C ASP A 6 -8.00 -24.64 -8.78
N THR A 7 -8.07 -24.06 -7.60
CA THR A 7 -7.64 -22.69 -7.34
C THR A 7 -6.14 -22.65 -7.10
N ILE A 8 -5.53 -21.47 -7.23
CA ILE A 8 -4.12 -21.26 -6.88
C ILE A 8 -3.80 -21.75 -5.45
N LEU A 9 -4.79 -21.73 -4.56
CA LEU A 9 -4.66 -22.19 -3.17
C LEU A 9 -4.37 -23.70 -3.06
N SER A 10 -4.70 -24.47 -4.09
CA SER A 10 -4.43 -25.92 -4.13
C SER A 10 -2.93 -26.26 -4.22
N PHE A 11 -2.11 -25.30 -4.62
CA PHE A 11 -0.66 -25.45 -4.72
C PHE A 11 0.11 -25.12 -3.44
N PHE A 12 -0.58 -24.57 -2.42
CA PHE A 12 0.06 -24.21 -1.16
C PHE A 12 -0.06 -25.34 -0.12
N SER A 13 0.98 -25.46 0.69
CA SER A 13 0.99 -26.39 1.83
C SER A 13 -0.06 -25.99 2.86
N GLN A 14 -0.62 -27.00 3.56
CA GLN A 14 -1.50 -26.79 4.70
C GLN A 14 -0.83 -26.05 5.87
N GLU A 15 0.50 -26.00 5.89
CA GLU A 15 1.25 -25.22 6.89
C GLU A 15 1.33 -23.73 6.54
N SER A 16 0.88 -23.34 5.36
CA SER A 16 0.88 -21.94 4.91
C SER A 16 -0.07 -21.10 5.76
N THR A 17 0.28 -19.84 5.96
CA THR A 17 -0.60 -18.85 6.53
C THR A 17 -1.29 -18.07 5.42
N VAL A 18 -2.61 -18.00 5.46
CA VAL A 18 -3.40 -17.22 4.51
C VAL A 18 -3.72 -15.87 5.13
N LEU A 19 -3.27 -14.81 4.45
CA LEU A 19 -3.55 -13.43 4.83
C LEU A 19 -4.68 -12.91 3.95
N ILE A 20 -5.76 -12.43 4.56
CA ILE A 20 -6.96 -11.96 3.87
C ILE A 20 -7.19 -10.51 4.24
N GLU A 21 -6.97 -9.63 3.28
CA GLU A 21 -7.18 -8.20 3.45
C GLU A 21 -8.58 -7.81 2.97
N GLU A 22 -9.32 -7.07 3.82
CA GLU A 22 -10.68 -6.59 3.55
C GLU A 22 -11.65 -7.70 3.08
N PRO A 23 -11.90 -8.75 3.89
CA PRO A 23 -12.67 -9.92 3.48
C PRO A 23 -14.07 -9.56 2.95
N TYR A 24 -14.70 -8.55 3.53
CA TYR A 24 -16.00 -8.07 3.08
C TYR A 24 -15.96 -7.50 1.65
N ARG A 25 -14.90 -6.74 1.32
CA ARG A 25 -14.73 -6.20 -0.04
C ARG A 25 -14.45 -7.31 -1.05
N ILE A 26 -13.67 -8.31 -0.67
CA ILE A 26 -13.42 -9.47 -1.53
C ILE A 26 -14.74 -10.17 -1.84
N HIS A 27 -15.55 -10.42 -0.82
CA HIS A 27 -16.86 -11.06 -0.99
C HIS A 27 -17.80 -10.25 -1.89
N GLN A 28 -17.94 -8.93 -1.66
CA GLN A 28 -18.76 -8.06 -2.51
C GLN A 28 -18.27 -8.05 -3.96
N THR A 29 -16.95 -7.97 -4.18
CA THR A 29 -16.37 -7.98 -5.52
C THR A 29 -16.66 -9.30 -6.22
N ALA A 30 -16.49 -10.42 -5.53
CA ALA A 30 -16.80 -11.74 -6.06
C ALA A 30 -18.27 -11.86 -6.47
N GLN A 31 -19.19 -11.44 -5.61
CA GLN A 31 -20.62 -11.42 -5.92
C GLN A 31 -20.95 -10.54 -7.13
N SER A 32 -20.31 -9.37 -7.26
CA SER A 32 -20.53 -8.48 -8.40
C SER A 32 -20.06 -9.09 -9.73
N LEU A 33 -19.02 -9.92 -9.69
CA LEU A 33 -18.51 -10.63 -10.87
C LEU A 33 -19.41 -11.81 -11.28
N GLU A 34 -20.17 -12.37 -10.34
CA GLU A 34 -21.10 -13.47 -10.59
C GLU A 34 -22.42 -13.00 -11.21
N GLN A 35 -22.71 -11.69 -11.22
CA GLN A 35 -23.95 -11.17 -11.80
C GLN A 35 -23.96 -11.34 -13.33
N PRO A 36 -25.09 -11.81 -13.90
CA PRO A 36 -25.18 -12.16 -15.33
C PRO A 36 -25.03 -10.96 -16.30
N ASP A 37 -25.24 -9.74 -15.80
CA ASP A 37 -25.14 -8.52 -16.60
C ASP A 37 -23.72 -7.96 -16.75
N ASN A 38 -22.73 -8.60 -16.12
CA ASN A 38 -21.35 -8.15 -16.24
C ASN A 38 -20.76 -8.53 -17.62
N ALA A 39 -20.18 -7.55 -18.33
CA ALA A 39 -19.63 -7.72 -19.69
C ALA A 39 -18.58 -8.86 -19.78
N LEU A 40 -17.94 -9.21 -18.66
CA LEU A 40 -16.98 -10.32 -18.58
C LEU A 40 -17.68 -11.69 -18.65
N ASN A 41 -18.92 -11.81 -18.16
CA ASN A 41 -19.71 -13.05 -18.20
C ASN A 41 -20.28 -13.32 -19.61
N ASN A 42 -20.47 -12.29 -20.44
CA ASN A 42 -21.04 -12.46 -21.77
C ASN A 42 -20.07 -13.11 -22.79
N GLN A 43 -18.77 -13.12 -22.49
CA GLN A 43 -17.78 -13.79 -23.35
C GLN A 43 -17.57 -15.27 -23.02
N SER A 44 -18.11 -15.78 -21.90
CA SER A 44 -17.85 -17.13 -21.37
C SER A 44 -19.04 -18.08 -21.41
N LYS A 45 -20.05 -17.80 -22.22
CA LYS A 45 -21.29 -18.65 -22.32
C LYS A 45 -21.10 -20.01 -22.99
N SER A 46 -19.87 -20.40 -23.33
CA SER A 46 -19.59 -21.77 -23.80
C SER A 46 -18.76 -22.50 -22.74
N ASP A 47 -19.39 -23.44 -22.05
CA ASP A 47 -18.79 -24.41 -21.13
C ASP A 47 -18.22 -23.86 -19.81
N GLY A 48 -19.09 -23.74 -18.80
CA GLY A 48 -18.72 -23.60 -17.40
C GLY A 48 -18.06 -22.25 -17.09
N SER A 49 -18.85 -21.29 -16.62
CA SER A 49 -18.36 -19.98 -16.21
C SER A 49 -17.17 -20.13 -15.25
N PRO A 50 -16.00 -19.60 -15.58
CA PRO A 50 -14.83 -19.66 -14.69
C PRO A 50 -15.01 -18.77 -13.44
N PHE A 51 -16.11 -18.02 -13.34
CA PHE A 51 -16.35 -17.01 -12.30
C PHE A 51 -17.25 -17.49 -11.14
N ASN A 52 -17.80 -18.72 -11.21
CA ASN A 52 -18.56 -19.28 -10.08
C ASN A 52 -17.63 -19.96 -9.05
N LEU A 53 -16.46 -19.36 -8.84
CA LEU A 53 -15.38 -19.96 -8.04
C LEU A 53 -15.30 -19.42 -6.62
N TRP A 54 -16.10 -18.39 -6.26
CA TRP A 54 -15.97 -17.80 -4.91
C TRP A 54 -16.34 -18.80 -3.81
N PRO A 55 -17.46 -19.50 -3.85
CA PRO A 55 -17.77 -20.50 -2.82
C PRO A 55 -16.69 -21.57 -2.69
N THR A 56 -16.16 -22.05 -3.82
CA THR A 56 -15.06 -23.03 -3.84
C THR A 56 -13.76 -22.44 -3.28
N THR A 57 -13.47 -21.18 -3.58
CA THR A 57 -12.29 -20.47 -3.07
C THR A 57 -12.40 -20.25 -1.58
N GLU A 58 -13.56 -19.83 -1.10
CA GLU A 58 -13.84 -19.62 0.33
C GLU A 58 -13.77 -20.93 1.11
N GLU A 59 -14.36 -22.00 0.58
CA GLU A 59 -14.24 -23.34 1.16
C GLU A 59 -12.77 -23.75 1.26
N LYS A 60 -11.98 -23.51 0.20
CA LYS A 60 -10.56 -23.82 0.20
C LYS A 60 -9.76 -22.97 1.20
N ILE A 61 -10.03 -21.68 1.30
CA ILE A 61 -9.45 -20.81 2.33
C ILE A 61 -9.73 -21.36 3.73
N ASN A 62 -10.94 -21.85 3.95
CA ASN A 62 -11.35 -22.39 5.24
C ASN A 62 -10.63 -23.68 5.65
N THR A 63 -10.03 -24.41 4.70
CA THR A 63 -9.21 -25.58 5.02
C THR A 63 -7.87 -25.25 5.65
N PHE A 64 -7.37 -24.01 5.51
CA PHE A 64 -6.09 -23.61 6.11
C PHE A 64 -6.26 -23.33 7.61
N PRO A 65 -5.40 -23.94 8.46
CA PRO A 65 -5.50 -23.76 9.92
C PRO A 65 -5.04 -22.38 10.38
N ARG A 66 -4.18 -21.71 9.61
CA ARG A 66 -3.65 -20.39 9.95
C ARG A 66 -4.21 -19.35 8.99
N LYS A 67 -5.09 -18.51 9.51
CA LYS A 67 -5.71 -17.40 8.78
C LYS A 67 -5.54 -16.12 9.57
N VAL A 68 -5.19 -15.04 8.87
CA VAL A 68 -5.13 -13.69 9.41
C VAL A 68 -6.03 -12.80 8.59
N PHE A 69 -7.00 -12.19 9.22
CA PHE A 69 -7.91 -11.22 8.59
C PHE A 69 -7.43 -9.81 8.93
N ILE A 70 -7.28 -8.97 7.92
CA ILE A 70 -6.91 -7.56 8.07
C ILE A 70 -8.08 -6.72 7.59
N GLU A 71 -8.58 -5.86 8.47
CA GLU A 71 -9.70 -4.96 8.19
C GLU A 71 -9.31 -3.53 8.57
N SER A 72 -9.53 -2.57 7.67
CA SER A 72 -9.21 -1.15 7.91
C SER A 72 -10.31 -0.45 8.69
N LEU A 73 -11.56 -0.87 8.54
CA LEU A 73 -12.72 -0.33 9.24
C LEU A 73 -13.27 -1.45 10.12
N GLY A 74 -13.25 -1.22 11.42
CA GLY A 74 -13.58 -2.21 12.44
C GLY A 74 -14.82 -3.03 12.13
N GLY A 75 -14.59 -4.29 11.82
CA GLY A 75 -15.57 -5.35 11.83
C GLY A 75 -15.83 -5.86 13.26
N ASN A 76 -16.20 -7.12 13.38
CA ASN A 76 -16.36 -7.78 14.67
C ASN A 76 -15.03 -7.74 15.46
N ARG A 77 -15.07 -7.26 16.70
CA ARG A 77 -14.00 -7.15 17.71
C ARG A 77 -12.65 -7.73 17.27
N PRO A 78 -11.69 -6.90 16.87
CA PRO A 78 -10.38 -7.39 16.46
C PRO A 78 -9.67 -8.03 17.66
N GLU A 79 -8.98 -9.13 17.43
CA GLU A 79 -8.08 -9.73 18.42
C GLU A 79 -6.86 -8.85 18.67
N LEU A 80 -6.45 -8.10 17.65
CA LEU A 80 -5.35 -7.15 17.70
C LEU A 80 -5.71 -5.88 16.92
N GLU A 81 -5.65 -4.74 17.57
CA GLU A 81 -5.80 -3.43 16.95
C GLU A 81 -4.42 -2.79 16.72
N ILE A 82 -4.11 -2.52 15.45
CA ILE A 82 -2.90 -1.80 15.06
C ILE A 82 -3.27 -0.36 14.70
N ARG A 83 -2.94 0.59 15.59
CA ARG A 83 -3.21 2.02 15.35
C ARG A 83 -2.11 2.61 14.50
N SER A 84 -2.39 2.76 13.22
CA SER A 84 -1.46 3.34 12.24
C SER A 84 -2.05 4.54 11.53
N SER A 85 -1.17 5.45 11.10
CA SER A 85 -1.51 6.58 10.24
C SER A 85 -0.40 6.80 9.21
N PRO A 86 -0.68 7.48 8.08
CA PRO A 86 0.37 7.89 7.16
C PRO A 86 1.43 8.74 7.85
N ALA A 87 2.69 8.61 7.45
CA ALA A 87 3.74 9.51 7.90
C ALA A 87 3.48 10.93 7.38
N PRO A 88 3.87 11.98 8.13
CA PRO A 88 3.75 13.36 7.68
C PRO A 88 4.63 13.63 6.46
N GLU A 89 4.17 14.47 5.56
CA GLU A 89 4.97 14.98 4.44
C GLU A 89 5.80 16.18 4.91
N PHE A 90 7.09 16.19 4.57
CA PHE A 90 8.02 17.25 5.00
C PHE A 90 8.18 18.30 3.89
N PHE A 91 7.33 19.32 3.95
CA PHE A 91 7.46 20.49 3.08
C PHE A 91 8.73 21.26 3.48
N GLY A 92 9.69 21.37 2.57
CA GLY A 92 11.01 21.95 2.85
C GLY A 92 12.15 20.91 2.92
N GLY A 93 11.85 19.64 2.60
CA GLY A 93 12.87 18.60 2.52
C GLY A 93 13.53 18.30 3.86
N ILE A 94 14.85 18.28 3.91
CA ILE A 94 15.62 17.91 5.11
C ILE A 94 15.42 18.88 6.28
N GLU A 95 15.21 20.17 6.04
CA GLU A 95 14.95 21.15 7.12
C GLU A 95 13.63 20.87 7.82
N GLY A 96 12.57 20.62 7.04
CA GLY A 96 11.27 20.22 7.59
C GLY A 96 11.34 18.90 8.35
N LEU A 97 12.08 17.94 7.82
CA LEU A 97 12.37 16.67 8.48
C LEU A 97 13.10 16.89 9.81
N ALA A 98 14.19 17.67 9.83
CA ALA A 98 14.99 17.91 11.01
C ALA A 98 14.15 18.54 12.14
N SER A 99 13.32 19.50 11.81
CA SER A 99 12.41 20.13 12.79
C SER A 99 11.46 19.11 13.42
N HIS A 100 10.90 18.20 12.62
CA HIS A 100 10.02 17.13 13.10
C HIS A 100 10.77 16.11 13.97
N LEU A 101 11.97 15.69 13.53
CA LEU A 101 12.79 14.73 14.25
C LEU A 101 13.21 15.24 15.63
N GLY A 102 13.51 16.52 15.77
CA GLY A 102 13.83 17.13 17.05
C GLY A 102 12.72 16.97 18.10
N LEU A 103 11.45 17.03 17.68
CA LEU A 103 10.31 16.77 18.54
C LEU A 103 10.14 15.28 18.84
N SER A 104 10.24 14.43 17.82
CA SER A 104 10.11 12.97 17.98
C SER A 104 11.15 12.41 18.93
N ILE A 105 12.41 12.84 18.83
CA ILE A 105 13.51 12.43 19.74
C ILE A 105 13.17 12.83 21.18
N LYS A 106 12.73 14.07 21.42
CA LYS A 106 12.34 14.54 22.75
C LYS A 106 11.19 13.76 23.37
N ASN A 107 10.26 13.30 22.53
CA ASN A 107 9.13 12.47 22.96
C ASN A 107 9.51 11.00 23.18
N GLY A 108 10.74 10.60 22.89
CA GLY A 108 11.17 9.21 22.96
C GLY A 108 10.62 8.34 21.84
N ASP A 109 10.16 8.94 20.75
CA ASP A 109 9.70 8.19 19.59
C ASP A 109 10.87 7.43 18.94
N ARG A 110 10.57 6.33 18.28
CA ARG A 110 11.51 5.54 17.51
C ARG A 110 11.37 5.94 16.04
N VAL A 111 12.45 6.41 15.43
CA VAL A 111 12.38 6.86 14.03
C VAL A 111 13.25 6.00 13.14
N VAL A 112 12.65 5.54 12.04
CA VAL A 112 13.34 4.79 10.97
C VAL A 112 13.14 5.51 9.66
N ILE A 113 14.24 5.84 8.99
CA ILE A 113 14.24 6.46 7.65
C ILE A 113 14.74 5.42 6.65
N PHE A 114 13.89 5.07 5.69
CA PHE A 114 14.25 4.24 4.56
C PHE A 114 14.61 5.13 3.36
N SER A 115 15.87 5.12 2.95
CA SER A 115 16.32 5.92 1.83
C SER A 115 17.49 5.28 1.10
N ARG A 116 17.50 5.39 -0.21
CA ARG A 116 18.66 5.05 -1.04
C ARG A 116 19.81 6.06 -0.89
N HIS A 117 19.51 7.23 -0.34
CA HIS A 117 20.45 8.32 -0.08
C HIS A 117 20.81 8.41 1.41
N SER A 118 20.88 7.28 2.08
CA SER A 118 21.03 7.16 3.54
C SER A 118 22.24 7.94 4.10
N GLU A 119 23.39 7.84 3.46
CA GLU A 119 24.58 8.57 3.89
C GLU A 119 24.44 10.10 3.71
N GLN A 120 23.82 10.53 2.62
CA GLN A 120 23.58 11.95 2.37
C GLN A 120 22.60 12.51 3.41
N ILE A 121 21.48 11.83 3.66
CA ILE A 121 20.50 12.22 4.67
C ILE A 121 21.16 12.32 6.04
N SER A 122 21.98 11.35 6.42
CA SER A 122 22.69 11.36 7.70
C SER A 122 23.63 12.55 7.83
N LYS A 123 24.38 12.89 6.77
CA LYS A 123 25.28 14.06 6.74
C LYS A 123 24.51 15.38 6.81
N GLU A 124 23.38 15.48 6.14
CA GLU A 124 22.54 16.67 6.16
C GLU A 124 21.85 16.84 7.51
N LEU A 125 21.32 15.78 8.13
CA LEU A 125 20.73 15.82 9.47
C LEU A 125 21.74 16.18 10.55
N ALA A 126 23.02 15.78 10.42
CA ALA A 126 24.07 16.17 11.34
C ALA A 126 24.32 17.71 11.37
N GLN A 127 23.99 18.44 10.30
CA GLN A 127 24.06 19.92 10.29
C GLN A 127 22.99 20.56 11.19
N TYR A 128 21.96 19.81 11.56
CA TYR A 128 20.89 20.22 12.49
C TYR A 128 21.03 19.58 13.87
N ASP A 129 22.23 19.12 14.23
CA ASP A 129 22.55 18.44 15.49
C ASP A 129 21.71 17.16 15.73
N ILE A 130 21.27 16.51 14.64
CA ILE A 130 20.55 15.24 14.71
C ILE A 130 21.50 14.10 14.40
N GLY A 131 21.87 13.33 15.43
CA GLY A 131 22.64 12.11 15.28
C GLY A 131 21.78 10.98 14.69
N THR A 132 22.34 10.26 13.71
CA THR A 132 21.69 9.13 13.07
C THR A 132 22.54 7.87 13.19
N ARG A 133 21.89 6.71 13.29
CA ARG A 133 22.52 5.40 13.20
C ARG A 133 22.25 4.79 11.83
N LEU A 134 23.28 4.52 11.05
CA LEU A 134 23.14 3.74 9.82
C LEU A 134 23.03 2.25 10.18
N SER A 135 22.03 1.56 9.68
CA SER A 135 21.83 0.12 9.88
C SER A 135 21.47 -0.56 8.58
N GLU A 136 22.12 -1.66 8.29
CA GLU A 136 21.75 -2.55 7.17
C GLU A 136 20.73 -3.61 7.59
N ARG A 137 20.50 -3.76 8.90
CA ARG A 137 19.62 -4.79 9.47
C ARG A 137 18.23 -4.22 9.72
N GLU A 138 17.23 -4.83 9.10
CA GLU A 138 15.82 -4.45 9.25
C GLU A 138 15.23 -4.96 10.58
N ASN A 139 15.81 -5.99 11.17
CA ASN A 139 15.25 -6.70 12.31
C ASN A 139 15.66 -6.12 13.66
N ASP A 140 16.57 -5.15 13.69
CA ASP A 140 16.93 -4.49 14.93
C ASP A 140 15.92 -3.39 15.24
N PRO A 141 15.10 -3.52 16.30
CA PRO A 141 14.18 -2.46 16.67
C PRO A 141 14.97 -1.18 16.98
N PRO A 142 14.58 -0.03 16.45
CA PRO A 142 15.25 1.23 16.76
C PRO A 142 15.07 1.56 18.24
N ASP A 143 16.11 2.10 18.86
CA ASP A 143 16.03 2.53 20.25
C ASP A 143 15.11 3.76 20.42
N PRO A 144 14.46 3.92 21.58
CA PRO A 144 13.65 5.11 21.86
C PRO A 144 14.49 6.40 21.76
N GLY A 145 13.91 7.45 21.18
CA GLY A 145 14.60 8.74 21.04
C GLY A 145 15.77 8.72 20.07
N THR A 146 15.84 7.75 19.16
CA THR A 146 16.90 7.64 18.16
C THR A 146 16.36 7.67 16.73
N VAL A 147 17.22 8.07 15.79
CA VAL A 147 16.95 8.06 14.37
C VAL A 147 17.83 7.01 13.71
N THR A 148 17.23 5.98 13.15
CA THR A 148 17.93 4.94 12.39
C THR A 148 17.69 5.16 10.91
N VAL A 149 18.74 5.14 10.09
CA VAL A 149 18.63 5.26 8.62
C VAL A 149 19.03 3.93 7.99
N ILE A 150 18.16 3.41 7.16
CA ILE A 150 18.33 2.11 6.49
C ILE A 150 18.47 2.35 4.98
N PRO A 151 19.53 1.83 4.31
CA PRO A 151 19.79 2.05 2.89
C PRO A 151 18.89 1.19 2.00
N ARG A 152 17.58 1.29 2.18
CA ARG A 152 16.57 0.57 1.42
C ARG A 152 15.43 1.48 1.02
N TRP A 153 14.58 0.99 0.13
CA TRP A 153 13.44 1.73 -0.36
C TRP A 153 12.13 1.09 0.10
N ILE A 154 11.23 1.95 0.56
CA ILE A 154 9.81 1.62 0.77
C ILE A 154 8.95 2.64 0.02
N SER A 155 7.73 2.27 -0.33
CA SER A 155 6.83 3.10 -1.14
C SER A 155 6.30 4.32 -0.39
N LYS A 156 5.99 4.16 0.90
CA LYS A 156 5.45 5.20 1.79
C LYS A 156 5.81 4.92 3.23
N GLY A 157 5.97 6.00 3.99
CA GLY A 157 6.12 5.95 5.42
C GLY A 157 4.79 5.80 6.14
N PHE A 158 4.87 5.48 7.43
CA PHE A 158 3.73 5.34 8.34
C PHE A 158 4.14 5.62 9.77
N VAL A 159 3.16 5.88 10.63
CA VAL A 159 3.35 6.03 12.06
C VAL A 159 2.53 4.95 12.76
N LEU A 160 3.16 4.18 13.63
CA LEU A 160 2.48 3.25 14.54
C LEU A 160 2.44 3.84 15.95
N GLN A 161 1.26 3.83 16.56
CA GLN A 161 1.13 4.16 17.97
C GLN A 161 1.53 2.94 18.79
N LEU A 162 2.55 3.10 19.63
CA LEU A 162 2.94 2.14 20.66
C LEU A 162 2.32 2.57 21.99
N ASP A 163 2.52 1.79 23.04
CA ASP A 163 1.92 2.08 24.35
C ASP A 163 2.32 3.44 24.92
N THR A 164 3.59 3.80 24.83
CA THR A 164 4.13 5.04 25.43
C THR A 164 4.70 6.03 24.42
N ASN A 165 5.07 5.59 23.24
CA ASN A 165 5.72 6.38 22.19
C ASN A 165 5.22 5.95 20.81
N LYS A 166 5.86 6.44 19.77
CA LYS A 166 5.51 6.11 18.38
C LYS A 166 6.70 5.45 17.67
N LEU A 167 6.40 4.57 16.74
CA LEU A 167 7.34 4.20 15.68
C LEU A 167 7.00 5.02 14.44
N VAL A 168 7.89 5.89 14.05
CA VAL A 168 7.76 6.74 12.87
C VAL A 168 8.65 6.19 11.76
N VAL A 169 8.04 5.69 10.71
CA VAL A 169 8.74 5.18 9.53
C VAL A 169 8.57 6.18 8.41
N ILE A 170 9.68 6.64 7.84
CA ILE A 170 9.75 7.70 6.83
C ILE A 170 10.40 7.15 5.57
N SER A 171 9.90 7.51 4.40
CA SER A 171 10.52 7.17 3.12
C SER A 171 11.00 8.40 2.36
N ASP A 172 11.70 8.18 1.26
CA ASP A 172 12.09 9.26 0.33
C ASP A 172 10.88 10.06 -0.16
N THR A 173 9.70 9.44 -0.23
CA THR A 173 8.47 10.10 -0.70
C THR A 173 8.01 11.21 0.24
N GLU A 174 8.10 11.01 1.55
CA GLU A 174 7.73 12.03 2.54
C GLU A 174 8.77 13.15 2.63
N ILE A 175 10.06 12.83 2.39
CA ILE A 175 11.15 13.81 2.48
C ILE A 175 11.22 14.70 1.23
N PHE A 176 11.20 14.08 0.05
CA PHE A 176 11.45 14.76 -1.22
C PHE A 176 10.20 14.93 -2.08
N GLY A 177 9.04 14.51 -1.59
CA GLY A 177 7.81 14.45 -2.35
C GLY A 177 7.80 13.32 -3.36
N LYS A 178 6.67 13.14 -4.02
CA LYS A 178 6.58 12.19 -5.14
C LYS A 178 7.48 12.71 -6.26
N SER A 179 8.69 12.16 -6.38
CA SER A 179 9.48 12.34 -7.59
C SER A 179 8.55 11.97 -8.74
N LYS A 180 8.19 12.96 -9.57
CA LYS A 180 7.58 12.70 -10.87
C LYS A 180 8.61 11.83 -11.58
N ARG A 181 8.47 10.50 -11.51
CA ARG A 181 9.21 9.59 -12.35
C ARG A 181 9.02 10.14 -13.75
N ARG A 182 10.02 10.86 -14.22
CA ARG A 182 10.12 11.24 -15.62
C ARG A 182 10.14 9.90 -16.32
N ARG A 183 8.94 9.44 -16.71
CA ARG A 183 8.81 8.29 -17.61
C ARG A 183 9.78 8.64 -18.74
N MET A 184 10.92 7.97 -18.76
CA MET A 184 11.73 7.96 -19.97
C MET A 184 10.77 7.50 -21.05
N ARG A 185 10.33 8.48 -21.82
CA ARG A 185 9.45 8.29 -22.95
C ARG A 185 10.30 7.50 -23.92
N ASN A 186 10.20 6.17 -23.81
CA ASN A 186 10.61 5.30 -24.90
C ASN A 186 9.81 5.74 -26.12
N GLN A 187 10.42 6.62 -26.91
CA GLN A 187 10.00 6.85 -28.26
C GLN A 187 10.17 5.53 -29.00
N LYS A 188 9.09 4.75 -29.02
CA LYS A 188 8.73 3.80 -30.08
C LYS A 188 7.56 2.96 -29.59
N SER A 189 6.35 3.52 -29.64
CA SER A 189 5.20 2.83 -30.18
C SER A 189 4.13 3.88 -30.54
N LYS A 190 4.06 4.18 -31.80
CA LYS A 190 2.86 4.73 -32.42
C LYS A 190 1.76 3.70 -32.22
N ARG A 191 0.63 4.12 -31.68
CA ARG A 191 -0.67 3.47 -31.56
C ARG A 191 -1.04 3.11 -30.11
N SER A 192 -1.66 4.08 -29.51
CA SER A 192 -3.07 4.05 -29.08
C SER A 192 -3.37 5.41 -28.46
N ARG A 193 -4.16 6.19 -29.12
CA ARG A 193 -4.89 7.30 -28.50
C ARG A 193 -5.93 6.62 -27.62
N PRO A 194 -5.81 6.69 -26.31
CA PRO A 194 -6.82 6.11 -25.49
C PRO A 194 -7.83 7.19 -25.11
N PHE A 195 -9.09 6.96 -25.43
CA PHE A 195 -10.18 7.14 -24.53
C PHE A 195 -10.66 8.55 -24.16
N VAL A 196 -10.24 9.60 -24.82
CA VAL A 196 -10.84 10.94 -24.61
C VAL A 196 -11.94 11.25 -25.62
N SER A 197 -12.09 10.42 -26.66
CA SER A 197 -13.05 10.66 -27.74
C SER A 197 -14.52 10.41 -27.37
N ASP A 198 -14.79 9.74 -26.24
CA ASP A 198 -16.15 9.35 -25.87
C ASP A 198 -16.74 10.16 -24.71
N ILE A 199 -15.99 11.15 -24.19
CA ILE A 199 -16.50 12.04 -23.16
C ILE A 199 -17.24 13.20 -23.80
N THR A 200 -18.56 13.22 -23.63
CA THR A 200 -19.40 14.31 -24.12
C THR A 200 -19.49 15.44 -23.09
N PRO A 201 -19.60 16.71 -23.54
CA PRO A 201 -19.89 17.83 -22.65
C PRO A 201 -21.13 17.53 -21.79
N GLY A 202 -21.04 17.80 -20.49
CA GLY A 202 -22.08 17.46 -19.51
C GLY A 202 -21.83 16.15 -18.73
N THR A 203 -20.77 15.39 -19.06
CA THR A 203 -20.40 14.19 -18.31
C THR A 203 -19.59 14.54 -17.07
N TYR A 204 -19.88 13.88 -15.94
CA TYR A 204 -19.04 13.99 -14.75
C TYR A 204 -17.75 13.18 -14.94
N VAL A 205 -16.62 13.82 -14.70
CA VAL A 205 -15.28 13.22 -14.79
C VAL A 205 -14.57 13.34 -13.46
N VAL A 206 -13.70 12.37 -13.15
CA VAL A 206 -12.86 12.41 -11.94
C VAL A 206 -11.45 12.80 -12.35
N HIS A 207 -10.99 13.95 -11.90
CA HIS A 207 -9.61 14.39 -12.07
C HIS A 207 -8.77 13.91 -10.87
N VAL A 208 -7.58 13.38 -11.14
CA VAL A 208 -6.71 12.78 -10.12
C VAL A 208 -6.33 13.79 -9.01
N ASP A 209 -6.17 15.06 -9.38
CA ASP A 209 -5.71 16.11 -8.44
C ASP A 209 -6.85 17.07 -8.02
N HIS A 210 -7.97 17.11 -8.74
CA HIS A 210 -9.04 18.11 -8.52
C HIS A 210 -10.39 17.48 -8.17
N GLY A 211 -10.48 16.16 -8.07
CA GLY A 211 -11.70 15.48 -7.70
C GLY A 211 -12.73 15.42 -8.84
N ILE A 212 -14.02 15.47 -8.49
CA ILE A 212 -15.12 15.33 -9.43
C ILE A 212 -15.43 16.68 -10.08
N GLY A 213 -15.43 16.73 -11.39
CA GLY A 213 -15.80 17.91 -12.19
C GLY A 213 -16.76 17.58 -13.34
N LEU A 214 -17.42 18.58 -13.87
CA LEU A 214 -18.25 18.48 -15.06
C LEU A 214 -17.38 18.81 -16.27
N PHE A 215 -17.36 17.91 -17.27
CA PHE A 215 -16.64 18.17 -18.51
C PHE A 215 -17.45 19.13 -19.39
N THR A 216 -16.88 20.28 -19.73
CA THR A 216 -17.55 21.33 -20.50
C THR A 216 -17.05 21.43 -21.95
N GLY A 217 -16.04 20.65 -22.33
CA GLY A 217 -15.45 20.65 -23.68
C GLY A 217 -14.00 21.10 -23.68
#